data_916206f3464f9a926fb3d42b972d6049
#
_entry.id   916206f3464f9a926fb3d42b972d6049
#
_cell.length_a   1.000
_cell.length_b   1.000
_cell.length_c   1.000
_cell.angle_alpha   90.00
_cell.angle_beta   90.00
_cell.angle_gamma   90.00
#
_symmetry.space_group_name_H-M   'P 1'
#
loop_
_entity.id
_entity.type
_entity.pdbx_description
1 polymer ?
#
loop_
_entity_poly.entity_id
_entity_poly.type
_entity_poly.pdbx_seq_one_letter_code
_entity_poly.pdbx_strand_id
1 'polypeptide(L)'
;MDKPQTETTEKKYKVLRIIVNVIVYVFFALCVLLLVLAIVAKRSDDGATNLFGRETRIVITESMAKSDETDVSGFKVKSIPKGSMVFIKKAPVIEYDDQGNLLYQDELDEWCASLEVGDVLTIRYVYATQETITHRITEIRKEEVGGYYIKVEGDNGGGATTKGSQEIYTSPDHPKWQYGNYVLGKVTGQSKVLGFAVSSMKRPLGIALIVIVPCAIIIIMESIRIGGIVSARKKEKVAEEAQKQSDKIEELERKLAALQGGAEPSEDSKTQDVST
;
A
#
# COMPACT_ATOMS: atom_id res chain seq x y z
N MET A 1 -11.76 9.49 -49.55
CA MET A 1 -12.70 9.01 -48.51
C MET A 1 -11.88 8.25 -47.45
N ASP A 2 -11.18 8.96 -46.55
CA ASP A 2 -10.40 8.31 -45.46
C ASP A 2 -10.47 9.18 -44.21
N LYS A 3 -11.57 9.07 -43.45
CA LYS A 3 -11.76 9.78 -42.20
C LYS A 3 -12.22 8.98 -40.97
N PRO A 4 -12.19 7.64 -40.89
CA PRO A 4 -12.60 6.98 -39.62
C PRO A 4 -11.42 6.51 -38.71
N GLN A 5 -10.19 6.43 -39.22
CA GLN A 5 -9.08 5.86 -38.40
C GLN A 5 -8.46 6.83 -37.39
N THR A 6 -8.46 8.12 -37.64
CA THR A 6 -7.88 9.14 -36.75
C THR A 6 -8.71 9.35 -35.50
N GLU A 7 -10.04 9.34 -35.58
CA GLU A 7 -10.92 9.59 -34.43
C GLU A 7 -10.91 8.47 -33.39
N THR A 8 -10.78 7.21 -33.84
CA THR A 8 -10.67 6.04 -32.94
C THR A 8 -9.35 6.02 -32.18
N THR A 9 -8.29 6.48 -32.81
CA THR A 9 -6.96 6.54 -32.21
C THR A 9 -6.90 7.63 -31.13
N GLU A 10 -7.47 8.81 -31.39
CA GLU A 10 -7.55 9.90 -30.40
C GLU A 10 -8.37 9.53 -29.17
N LYS A 11 -9.50 8.84 -29.35
CA LYS A 11 -10.32 8.35 -28.23
C LYS A 11 -9.54 7.35 -27.36
N LYS A 12 -8.80 6.42 -27.96
CA LYS A 12 -7.94 5.47 -27.23
C LYS A 12 -6.86 6.18 -26.43
N TYR A 13 -6.19 7.18 -26.98
CA TYR A 13 -5.20 7.98 -26.25
C TYR A 13 -5.80 8.77 -25.09
N LYS A 14 -6.99 9.33 -25.25
CA LYS A 14 -7.70 10.02 -24.16
C LYS A 14 -8.04 9.07 -23.01
N VAL A 15 -8.58 7.89 -23.33
CA VAL A 15 -8.88 6.85 -22.32
C VAL A 15 -7.62 6.36 -21.62
N LEU A 16 -6.56 6.05 -22.37
CA LEU A 16 -5.30 5.63 -21.80
C LEU A 16 -4.72 6.69 -20.83
N ARG A 17 -4.80 7.96 -21.20
CA ARG A 17 -4.35 9.08 -20.38
C ARG A 17 -5.15 9.19 -19.07
N ILE A 18 -6.46 8.97 -19.11
CA ILE A 18 -7.31 8.97 -17.92
C ILE A 18 -6.90 7.81 -16.99
N ILE A 19 -6.75 6.61 -17.53
CA ILE A 19 -6.35 5.41 -16.78
C ILE A 19 -5.00 5.66 -16.09
N VAL A 20 -4.04 6.18 -16.82
CA VAL A 20 -2.71 6.49 -16.28
C VAL A 20 -2.77 7.52 -15.17
N ASN A 21 -3.50 8.62 -15.33
CA ASN A 21 -3.68 9.62 -14.27
C ASN A 21 -4.34 9.03 -13.03
N VAL A 22 -5.34 8.19 -13.18
CA VAL A 22 -6.00 7.50 -12.06
C VAL A 22 -4.99 6.62 -11.31
N ILE A 23 -4.17 5.83 -12.02
CA ILE A 23 -3.13 4.99 -11.41
C ILE A 23 -2.14 5.86 -10.61
N VAL A 24 -1.69 6.98 -11.16
CA VAL A 24 -0.76 7.90 -10.48
C VAL A 24 -1.38 8.48 -9.21
N TYR A 25 -2.63 8.93 -9.27
CA TYR A 25 -3.29 9.48 -8.08
C TYR A 25 -3.56 8.43 -7.01
N VAL A 26 -3.99 7.23 -7.40
CA VAL A 26 -4.17 6.11 -6.47
C VAL A 26 -2.85 5.74 -5.80
N PHE A 27 -1.77 5.69 -6.58
CA PHE A 27 -0.45 5.41 -6.04
C PHE A 27 0.02 6.50 -5.08
N PHE A 28 -0.15 7.78 -5.43
CA PHE A 28 0.19 8.90 -4.56
C PHE A 28 -0.61 8.85 -3.25
N ALA A 29 -1.91 8.60 -3.33
CA ALA A 29 -2.77 8.44 -2.16
C ALA A 29 -2.30 7.28 -1.27
N LEU A 30 -1.87 6.16 -1.86
CA LEU A 30 -1.29 5.03 -1.14
C LEU A 30 0.03 5.41 -0.44
N CYS A 31 0.91 6.15 -1.09
CA CYS A 31 2.16 6.63 -0.47
C CYS A 31 1.88 7.57 0.72
N VAL A 32 0.93 8.49 0.57
CA VAL A 32 0.50 9.38 1.67
C VAL A 32 -0.10 8.57 2.82
N LEU A 33 -0.95 7.58 2.51
CA LEU A 33 -1.51 6.69 3.53
C LEU A 33 -0.42 5.94 4.29
N LEU A 34 0.56 5.36 3.60
CA LEU A 34 1.69 4.66 4.22
C LEU A 34 2.53 5.60 5.10
N LEU A 35 2.75 6.83 4.66
CA LEU A 35 3.45 7.85 5.44
C LEU A 35 2.69 8.18 6.73
N VAL A 36 1.38 8.42 6.64
CA VAL A 36 0.51 8.68 7.80
C VAL A 36 0.54 7.49 8.76
N LEU A 37 0.42 6.26 8.25
CA LEU A 37 0.52 5.06 9.06
C LEU A 37 1.88 4.95 9.77
N ALA A 38 2.97 5.31 9.10
CA ALA A 38 4.31 5.31 9.70
C ALA A 38 4.46 6.35 10.83
N ILE A 39 3.80 7.51 10.71
CA ILE A 39 3.81 8.57 11.72
C ILE A 39 2.92 8.18 12.92
N VAL A 40 1.74 7.60 12.66
CA VAL A 40 0.78 7.22 13.71
C VAL A 40 1.22 5.97 14.46
N ALA A 41 2.04 5.12 13.85
CA ALA A 41 2.55 3.90 14.45
C ALA A 41 3.51 4.21 15.60
N LYS A 42 3.01 4.18 16.84
CA LYS A 42 3.85 4.27 18.04
C LYS A 42 4.60 2.95 18.23
N ARG A 43 5.92 3.05 18.40
CA ARG A 43 6.74 1.91 18.83
C ARG A 43 6.63 1.70 20.33
N SER A 44 6.45 0.46 20.74
CA SER A 44 6.62 0.02 22.12
C SER A 44 8.09 -0.30 22.39
N ASP A 45 8.51 -0.27 23.66
CA ASP A 45 9.90 -0.52 24.08
C ASP A 45 10.41 -1.91 23.67
N ASP A 46 9.50 -2.88 23.52
CA ASP A 46 9.79 -4.24 23.06
C ASP A 46 9.78 -4.41 21.52
N GLY A 47 9.79 -3.29 20.77
CA GLY A 47 9.84 -3.27 19.30
C GLY A 47 8.52 -3.56 18.61
N ALA A 48 7.43 -3.77 19.36
CA ALA A 48 6.09 -3.86 18.80
C ALA A 48 5.63 -2.49 18.31
N THR A 49 4.81 -2.50 17.26
CA THR A 49 4.21 -1.27 16.73
C THR A 49 2.75 -1.23 17.15
N ASN A 50 2.32 -0.14 17.76
CA ASN A 50 0.92 0.06 18.11
C ASN A 50 0.23 0.85 16.99
N LEU A 51 -0.76 0.24 16.35
CA LEU A 51 -1.53 0.82 15.27
C LEU A 51 -3.02 0.83 15.62
N PHE A 52 -3.62 2.03 15.72
CA PHE A 52 -5.04 2.18 16.06
C PHE A 52 -5.47 1.45 17.36
N GLY A 53 -4.62 1.51 18.40
CA GLY A 53 -4.90 0.84 19.68
C GLY A 53 -4.70 -0.68 19.67
N ARG A 54 -4.18 -1.23 18.57
CA ARG A 54 -3.81 -2.65 18.45
C ARG A 54 -2.31 -2.79 18.32
N GLU A 55 -1.75 -3.71 19.07
CA GLU A 55 -0.36 -4.09 18.89
C GLU A 55 -0.21 -4.91 17.60
N THR A 56 0.85 -4.65 16.84
CA THR A 56 1.14 -5.39 15.61
C THR A 56 2.52 -6.01 15.69
N ARG A 57 2.59 -7.28 15.27
CA ARG A 57 3.85 -8.04 15.21
C ARG A 57 3.96 -8.80 13.89
N ILE A 58 5.19 -9.09 13.46
CA ILE A 58 5.44 -9.91 12.28
C ILE A 58 5.77 -11.31 12.73
N VAL A 59 5.05 -12.28 12.18
CA VAL A 59 5.29 -13.70 12.42
C VAL A 59 6.55 -14.14 11.68
N ILE A 60 7.54 -14.62 12.43
CA ILE A 60 8.86 -14.99 11.90
C ILE A 60 9.05 -16.51 11.74
N THR A 61 8.14 -17.31 12.29
CA THR A 61 8.15 -18.78 12.23
C THR A 61 7.01 -19.33 11.39
N GLU A 62 7.06 -20.61 11.09
CA GLU A 62 6.01 -21.31 10.34
C GLU A 62 5.08 -22.12 11.24
N SER A 63 5.20 -21.98 12.56
CA SER A 63 4.39 -22.77 13.53
C SER A 63 2.89 -22.60 13.37
N MET A 64 2.43 -21.48 12.80
CA MET A 64 1.02 -21.17 12.52
C MET A 64 0.69 -21.23 11.03
N ALA A 65 1.59 -21.75 10.20
CA ALA A 65 1.36 -21.91 8.77
C ALA A 65 0.31 -23.02 8.51
N LYS A 66 -0.21 -23.06 7.28
CA LYS A 66 -1.13 -24.12 6.88
C LYS A 66 -0.46 -25.48 7.02
N SER A 67 -1.14 -26.38 7.71
CA SER A 67 -0.72 -27.77 7.91
C SER A 67 -1.90 -28.70 7.67
N ASP A 68 -1.64 -29.93 7.28
CA ASP A 68 -2.64 -30.97 7.20
C ASP A 68 -2.92 -31.61 8.59
N GLU A 69 -2.12 -31.25 9.59
CA GLU A 69 -2.25 -31.77 10.95
C GLU A 69 -3.36 -31.08 11.77
N THR A 70 -3.74 -29.85 11.40
CA THR A 70 -4.73 -29.06 12.14
C THR A 70 -5.73 -28.44 11.18
N ASP A 71 -6.99 -28.84 11.29
CA ASP A 71 -8.08 -28.18 10.57
C ASP A 71 -8.46 -26.87 11.25
N VAL A 72 -8.13 -25.77 10.60
CA VAL A 72 -8.44 -24.42 11.06
C VAL A 72 -9.64 -23.80 10.34
N SER A 73 -10.39 -24.57 9.54
CA SER A 73 -11.47 -24.06 8.70
C SER A 73 -12.62 -23.45 9.51
N GLY A 74 -12.88 -23.97 10.70
CA GLY A 74 -13.92 -23.51 11.62
C GLY A 74 -13.55 -22.27 12.45
N PHE A 75 -12.27 -21.90 12.52
CA PHE A 75 -11.82 -20.81 13.41
C PHE A 75 -11.85 -19.43 12.73
N LYS A 76 -12.00 -18.37 13.53
CA LYS A 76 -11.98 -16.96 13.06
C LYS A 76 -10.65 -16.61 12.43
N VAL A 77 -9.54 -16.94 13.11
CA VAL A 77 -8.20 -16.75 12.61
C VAL A 77 -7.75 -18.04 11.95
N LYS A 78 -7.55 -17.97 10.64
CA LYS A 78 -7.04 -19.09 9.82
C LYS A 78 -5.53 -19.26 10.05
N SER A 79 -4.90 -20.12 9.24
CA SER A 79 -3.43 -20.27 9.24
C SER A 79 -2.72 -18.94 9.05
N ILE A 80 -1.64 -18.73 9.78
CA ILE A 80 -0.83 -17.51 9.74
C ILE A 80 0.52 -17.82 9.10
N PRO A 81 0.71 -17.56 7.81
CA PRO A 81 1.98 -17.81 7.14
C PRO A 81 3.09 -16.92 7.69
N LYS A 82 4.32 -17.44 7.69
CA LYS A 82 5.52 -16.66 7.99
C LYS A 82 5.55 -15.36 7.17
N GLY A 83 5.96 -14.28 7.81
CA GLY A 83 6.00 -12.95 7.21
C GLY A 83 4.67 -12.20 7.26
N SER A 84 3.60 -12.80 7.80
CA SER A 84 2.34 -12.10 8.03
C SER A 84 2.47 -11.12 9.21
N MET A 85 1.77 -9.99 9.12
CA MET A 85 1.53 -9.11 10.25
C MET A 85 0.27 -9.56 10.96
N VAL A 86 0.34 -9.70 12.29
CA VAL A 86 -0.81 -10.00 13.15
C VAL A 86 -1.21 -8.74 13.92
N PHE A 87 -2.52 -8.61 14.16
CA PHE A 87 -3.13 -7.53 14.93
C PHE A 87 -3.60 -8.10 16.26
N ILE A 88 -3.07 -7.59 17.36
CA ILE A 88 -3.24 -8.11 18.69
C ILE A 88 -4.09 -7.14 19.51
N LYS A 89 -5.20 -7.61 20.06
CA LYS A 89 -5.91 -6.92 21.14
C LYS A 89 -5.21 -7.28 22.45
N LYS A 90 -4.62 -6.28 23.11
CA LYS A 90 -3.84 -6.50 24.33
C LYS A 90 -4.69 -7.20 25.42
N ALA A 91 -4.04 -8.09 26.14
CA ALA A 91 -4.56 -8.60 27.38
C ALA A 91 -4.44 -7.54 28.49
N PRO A 92 -5.28 -7.58 29.53
CA PRO A 92 -5.05 -6.82 30.75
C PRO A 92 -3.65 -7.09 31.30
N VAL A 93 -2.94 -6.06 31.76
CA VAL A 93 -1.62 -6.20 32.35
C VAL A 93 -1.78 -6.37 33.86
N ILE A 94 -1.15 -7.39 34.41
CA ILE A 94 -1.10 -7.57 35.86
C ILE A 94 -0.03 -6.61 36.40
N GLU A 95 -0.43 -5.77 37.31
CA GLU A 95 0.43 -4.89 38.09
C GLU A 95 0.33 -5.27 39.57
N TYR A 96 1.36 -4.92 40.34
CA TYR A 96 1.36 -5.08 41.77
C TYR A 96 1.32 -3.70 42.43
N ASP A 97 0.54 -3.57 43.48
CA ASP A 97 0.60 -2.38 44.32
C ASP A 97 1.88 -2.36 45.17
N ASP A 98 2.09 -1.24 45.87
CA ASP A 98 3.27 -1.08 46.76
C ASP A 98 3.30 -2.10 47.93
N GLN A 99 2.19 -2.82 48.16
CA GLN A 99 2.05 -3.84 49.21
C GLN A 99 2.21 -5.25 48.63
N GLY A 100 2.41 -5.38 47.34
CA GLY A 100 2.56 -6.67 46.63
C GLY A 100 1.24 -7.36 46.29
N ASN A 101 0.09 -6.68 46.42
CA ASN A 101 -1.18 -7.24 45.99
C ASN A 101 -1.34 -7.09 44.47
N LEU A 102 -1.97 -8.07 43.88
CA LEU A 102 -2.30 -8.03 42.44
C LEU A 102 -3.37 -7.00 42.13
N LEU A 103 -3.07 -6.14 41.21
CA LEU A 103 -4.03 -5.26 40.58
C LEU A 103 -4.54 -5.92 39.30
N TYR A 104 -5.83 -5.72 38.98
CA TYR A 104 -6.46 -6.16 37.73
C TYR A 104 -6.59 -7.67 37.53
N GLN A 105 -6.58 -8.47 38.60
CA GLN A 105 -6.82 -9.91 38.50
C GLN A 105 -8.23 -10.21 37.97
N ASP A 106 -9.23 -9.49 38.44
CA ASP A 106 -10.61 -9.65 38.00
C ASP A 106 -10.77 -9.33 36.51
N GLU A 107 -10.11 -8.29 36.03
CA GLU A 107 -10.10 -7.92 34.59
C GLU A 107 -9.42 -9.00 33.72
N LEU A 108 -8.36 -9.62 34.26
CA LEU A 108 -7.70 -10.73 33.57
C LEU A 108 -8.60 -11.96 33.53
N ASP A 109 -9.28 -12.27 34.61
CA ASP A 109 -10.20 -13.41 34.70
C ASP A 109 -11.41 -13.22 33.76
N GLU A 110 -11.98 -12.02 33.68
CA GLU A 110 -13.03 -11.69 32.72
C GLU A 110 -12.53 -11.82 31.27
N TRP A 111 -11.32 -11.35 31.02
CA TRP A 111 -10.70 -11.46 29.71
C TRP A 111 -10.48 -12.93 29.34
N CYS A 112 -9.93 -13.74 30.26
CA CYS A 112 -9.75 -15.18 30.05
C CYS A 112 -11.07 -15.90 29.84
N ALA A 113 -12.14 -15.53 30.55
CA ALA A 113 -13.49 -16.06 30.34
C ALA A 113 -14.05 -15.77 28.94
N SER A 114 -13.54 -14.70 28.28
CA SER A 114 -13.93 -14.35 26.90
C SER A 114 -13.16 -15.12 25.81
N LEU A 115 -12.18 -15.93 26.19
CA LEU A 115 -11.38 -16.74 25.27
C LEU A 115 -12.06 -18.06 24.98
N GLU A 116 -11.87 -18.56 23.77
CA GLU A 116 -12.41 -19.83 23.30
C GLU A 116 -11.30 -20.70 22.70
N VAL A 117 -11.50 -22.02 22.73
CA VAL A 117 -10.64 -22.95 21.98
C VAL A 117 -10.68 -22.56 20.49
N GLY A 118 -9.51 -22.47 19.88
CA GLY A 118 -9.35 -21.98 18.52
C GLY A 118 -8.94 -20.50 18.40
N ASP A 119 -9.06 -19.72 19.47
CA ASP A 119 -8.46 -18.38 19.52
C ASP A 119 -6.94 -18.46 19.43
N VAL A 120 -6.33 -17.43 18.89
CA VAL A 120 -4.87 -17.34 18.75
C VAL A 120 -4.33 -16.30 19.71
N LEU A 121 -3.41 -16.71 20.56
CA LEU A 121 -2.73 -15.83 21.51
C LEU A 121 -1.30 -15.52 21.05
N THR A 122 -0.86 -14.31 21.33
CA THR A 122 0.55 -13.97 21.32
C THR A 122 1.04 -13.90 22.75
N ILE A 123 2.07 -14.67 23.04
CA ILE A 123 2.65 -14.80 24.38
C ILE A 123 4.14 -14.48 24.31
N ARG A 124 4.71 -14.02 25.44
CA ARG A 124 6.15 -13.84 25.60
C ARG A 124 6.76 -15.20 25.92
N TYR A 125 7.86 -15.53 25.26
CA TYR A 125 8.51 -16.82 25.49
C TYR A 125 9.31 -16.79 26.79
N VAL A 126 9.04 -17.75 27.68
CA VAL A 126 9.57 -17.76 29.05
C VAL A 126 11.10 -17.87 29.10
N TYR A 127 11.68 -18.58 28.14
CA TYR A 127 13.12 -18.86 28.12
C TYR A 127 13.94 -17.83 27.30
N ALA A 128 13.26 -16.92 26.60
CA ALA A 128 13.91 -15.86 25.81
C ALA A 128 13.10 -14.58 25.94
N THR A 129 13.50 -13.71 26.83
CA THR A 129 12.75 -12.52 27.29
C THR A 129 12.35 -11.52 26.20
N GLN A 130 12.92 -11.62 25.00
CA GLN A 130 12.58 -10.77 23.87
C GLN A 130 11.80 -11.48 22.75
N GLU A 131 11.63 -12.78 22.83
CA GLU A 131 10.94 -13.55 21.83
C GLU A 131 9.46 -13.70 22.16
N THR A 132 8.63 -13.53 21.15
CA THR A 132 7.20 -13.76 21.27
C THR A 132 6.80 -14.87 20.32
N ILE A 133 5.91 -15.73 20.79
CA ILE A 133 5.31 -16.79 20.01
C ILE A 133 3.81 -16.52 19.86
N THR A 134 3.28 -16.95 18.73
CA THR A 134 1.86 -16.81 18.41
C THR A 134 1.34 -18.21 18.16
N HIS A 135 0.44 -18.69 19.04
CA HIS A 135 -0.08 -20.05 19.02
C HIS A 135 -1.59 -20.07 19.27
N ARG A 136 -2.24 -21.17 18.90
CA ARG A 136 -3.68 -21.37 19.04
C ARG A 136 -4.02 -22.05 20.36
N ILE A 137 -5.11 -21.61 20.99
CA ILE A 137 -5.67 -22.25 22.19
C ILE A 137 -6.23 -23.60 21.77
N THR A 138 -5.71 -24.66 22.39
CA THR A 138 -6.20 -26.03 22.23
C THR A 138 -7.01 -26.48 23.44
N GLU A 139 -6.74 -25.91 24.62
CA GLU A 139 -7.48 -26.18 25.85
C GLU A 139 -7.55 -24.91 26.69
N ILE A 140 -8.71 -24.67 27.29
CA ILE A 140 -8.94 -23.63 28.29
C ILE A 140 -9.90 -24.13 29.35
N ARG A 141 -9.58 -23.92 30.62
CA ARG A 141 -10.46 -24.25 31.74
C ARG A 141 -10.21 -23.33 32.92
N LYS A 142 -11.24 -23.14 33.74
CA LYS A 142 -11.11 -22.44 35.01
C LYS A 142 -10.49 -23.40 36.03
N GLU A 143 -9.54 -22.91 36.82
CA GLU A 143 -8.83 -23.66 37.85
C GLU A 143 -9.55 -23.53 39.21
N GLU A 144 -9.47 -24.58 40.05
CA GLU A 144 -10.04 -24.58 41.39
C GLU A 144 -9.37 -23.55 42.34
N VAL A 145 -8.10 -23.30 42.14
CA VAL A 145 -7.32 -22.29 42.89
C VAL A 145 -7.52 -20.87 42.34
N GLY A 146 -8.47 -20.66 41.46
CA GLY A 146 -8.72 -19.39 40.77
C GLY A 146 -7.91 -19.25 39.49
N GLY A 147 -8.31 -18.27 38.65
CA GLY A 147 -7.71 -18.06 37.34
C GLY A 147 -8.03 -19.14 36.31
N TYR A 148 -7.24 -19.23 35.28
CA TYR A 148 -7.44 -20.13 34.12
C TYR A 148 -6.16 -20.90 33.79
N TYR A 149 -6.35 -22.14 33.37
CA TYR A 149 -5.39 -22.92 32.62
C TYR A 149 -5.65 -22.72 31.14
N ILE A 150 -4.63 -22.38 30.38
CA ILE A 150 -4.69 -22.19 28.95
C ILE A 150 -3.52 -22.95 28.30
N LYS A 151 -3.84 -23.87 27.42
CA LYS A 151 -2.84 -24.57 26.60
C LYS A 151 -2.88 -24.03 25.20
N VAL A 152 -1.71 -23.66 24.68
CA VAL A 152 -1.57 -23.16 23.31
C VAL A 152 -0.58 -24.01 22.53
N GLU A 153 -0.87 -24.26 21.26
CA GLU A 153 -0.04 -25.06 20.35
C GLU A 153 0.03 -24.40 18.96
N GLY A 154 1.13 -24.67 18.25
CA GLY A 154 1.24 -24.30 16.83
C GLY A 154 0.36 -25.16 15.95
N ASP A 155 -0.22 -24.56 14.91
CA ASP A 155 -1.01 -25.28 13.90
C ASP A 155 -0.18 -26.24 13.05
N ASN A 156 1.12 -25.92 12.90
CA ASN A 156 2.07 -26.69 12.10
C ASN A 156 3.22 -27.18 12.97
N GLY A 157 3.30 -28.49 13.16
CA GLY A 157 4.39 -29.13 13.87
C GLY A 157 5.77 -29.02 13.20
N GLY A 158 5.81 -28.66 11.91
CA GLY A 158 7.03 -28.36 11.17
C GLY A 158 8.07 -29.46 11.13
N GLY A 159 7.66 -30.73 11.35
CA GLY A 159 8.60 -31.86 11.46
C GLY A 159 9.41 -31.87 12.78
N ALA A 160 9.21 -30.90 13.64
CA ALA A 160 9.76 -30.92 14.99
C ALA A 160 8.96 -31.89 15.88
N THR A 161 9.63 -32.62 16.74
CA THR A 161 9.05 -33.64 17.61
C THR A 161 7.98 -33.12 18.61
N THR A 162 7.77 -31.82 18.68
CA THR A 162 6.76 -31.18 19.50
C THR A 162 6.16 -29.98 18.75
N LYS A 163 4.84 -29.88 18.72
CA LYS A 163 4.10 -28.71 18.20
C LYS A 163 4.36 -27.39 18.94
N GLY A 164 5.38 -27.35 19.80
CA GLY A 164 5.68 -26.17 20.60
C GLY A 164 4.53 -25.81 21.55
N SER A 165 4.03 -26.80 22.28
CA SER A 165 2.96 -26.61 23.27
C SER A 165 3.45 -25.77 24.46
N GLN A 166 2.66 -24.79 24.88
CA GLN A 166 2.86 -24.03 26.11
C GLN A 166 1.61 -24.09 26.98
N GLU A 167 1.86 -24.24 28.29
CA GLU A 167 0.83 -24.20 29.33
C GLU A 167 0.96 -22.88 30.09
N ILE A 168 -0.13 -22.18 30.27
CA ILE A 168 -0.23 -20.89 30.94
C ILE A 168 -1.22 -21.04 32.08
N TYR A 169 -0.82 -20.61 33.26
CA TYR A 169 -1.66 -20.53 34.45
C TYR A 169 -1.79 -19.07 34.85
N THR A 170 -3.00 -18.55 34.96
CA THR A 170 -3.24 -17.12 35.21
C THR A 170 -3.48 -16.78 36.68
N SER A 171 -3.57 -17.79 37.56
CA SER A 171 -3.68 -17.57 39.00
C SER A 171 -2.30 -17.47 39.66
N PRO A 172 -2.03 -16.46 40.49
CA PRO A 172 -0.80 -16.36 41.30
C PRO A 172 -0.69 -17.48 42.36
N ASP A 173 -1.82 -18.05 42.79
CA ASP A 173 -1.85 -19.12 43.79
C ASP A 173 -1.49 -20.50 43.21
N HIS A 174 -1.41 -20.61 41.87
CA HIS A 174 -1.03 -21.85 41.23
C HIS A 174 0.48 -22.10 41.29
N PRO A 175 0.96 -23.31 41.68
CA PRO A 175 2.40 -23.60 41.81
C PRO A 175 3.23 -23.43 40.52
N LYS A 176 2.59 -23.57 39.37
CA LYS A 176 3.18 -23.36 38.04
C LYS A 176 2.80 -22.00 37.48
N TRP A 177 2.45 -21.04 38.34
CA TRP A 177 2.06 -19.73 37.89
C TRP A 177 3.14 -19.10 37.01
N GLN A 178 2.79 -18.95 35.77
CA GLN A 178 3.58 -18.23 34.80
C GLN A 178 2.66 -17.23 34.12
N TYR A 179 2.25 -16.27 34.91
CA TYR A 179 1.89 -14.96 34.49
C TYR A 179 0.80 -14.63 33.50
N GLY A 180 -0.07 -13.80 33.90
CA GLY A 180 -0.70 -12.79 33.05
C GLY A 180 0.29 -11.93 32.24
N ASN A 181 1.49 -11.67 32.76
CA ASN A 181 2.50 -10.88 32.08
C ASN A 181 3.12 -11.54 30.84
N TYR A 182 2.93 -12.84 30.65
CA TYR A 182 3.40 -13.52 29.44
C TYR A 182 2.36 -13.48 28.31
N VAL A 183 1.09 -13.31 28.60
CA VAL A 183 0.07 -13.18 27.55
C VAL A 183 0.01 -11.74 27.09
N LEU A 184 0.50 -11.46 25.90
CA LEU A 184 0.45 -10.12 25.31
C LEU A 184 -0.95 -9.79 24.80
N GLY A 185 -1.69 -10.79 24.30
CA GLY A 185 -3.04 -10.59 23.89
C GLY A 185 -3.53 -11.57 22.83
N LYS A 186 -4.77 -11.36 22.41
CA LYS A 186 -5.48 -12.18 21.42
C LYS A 186 -5.30 -11.61 20.03
N VAL A 187 -4.93 -12.44 19.07
CA VAL A 187 -4.87 -12.10 17.65
C VAL A 187 -6.28 -11.95 17.11
N THR A 188 -6.58 -10.78 16.56
CA THR A 188 -7.89 -10.45 16.00
C THR A 188 -7.93 -10.49 14.49
N GLY A 189 -6.77 -10.56 13.85
CA GLY A 189 -6.64 -10.63 12.39
C GLY A 189 -5.18 -10.68 11.95
N GLN A 190 -5.00 -10.91 10.66
CA GLN A 190 -3.69 -10.98 10.04
C GLN A 190 -3.69 -10.40 8.63
N SER A 191 -2.53 -9.96 8.14
CA SER A 191 -2.33 -9.53 6.76
C SER A 191 -0.94 -9.91 6.26
N LYS A 192 -0.89 -10.78 5.25
CA LYS A 192 0.36 -11.14 4.58
C LYS A 192 0.93 -9.97 3.77
N VAL A 193 0.04 -9.18 3.15
CA VAL A 193 0.44 -8.01 2.35
C VAL A 193 1.12 -6.96 3.20
N LEU A 194 0.51 -6.61 4.35
CA LEU A 194 1.11 -5.64 5.28
C LEU A 194 2.39 -6.18 5.90
N GLY A 195 2.43 -7.46 6.25
CA GLY A 195 3.63 -8.10 6.75
C GLY A 195 4.78 -8.04 5.75
N PHE A 196 4.51 -8.34 4.47
CA PHE A 196 5.48 -8.23 3.39
C PHE A 196 5.95 -6.77 3.21
N ALA A 197 5.03 -5.82 3.16
CA ALA A 197 5.35 -4.40 3.01
C ALA A 197 6.29 -3.91 4.12
N VAL A 198 5.92 -4.15 5.39
CA VAL A 198 6.72 -3.71 6.55
C VAL A 198 8.06 -4.45 6.62
N SER A 199 8.09 -5.74 6.33
CA SER A 199 9.35 -6.51 6.30
C SER A 199 10.28 -6.04 5.19
N SER A 200 9.72 -5.68 4.03
CA SER A 200 10.48 -5.12 2.90
C SER A 200 11.06 -3.75 3.22
N MET A 201 10.32 -2.91 3.95
CA MET A 201 10.80 -1.59 4.38
C MET A 201 11.97 -1.65 5.38
N LYS A 202 12.18 -2.79 6.04
CA LYS A 202 13.37 -3.00 6.90
C LYS A 202 14.65 -3.26 6.10
N ARG A 203 14.55 -3.53 4.79
CA ARG A 203 15.69 -3.80 3.90
C ARG A 203 15.93 -2.61 2.98
N PRO A 204 17.18 -2.14 2.79
CA PRO A 204 17.47 -1.02 1.89
C PRO A 204 16.93 -1.21 0.47
N LEU A 205 17.06 -2.42 -0.08
CA LEU A 205 16.50 -2.79 -1.39
C LEU A 205 14.97 -2.75 -1.42
N GLY A 206 14.31 -3.07 -0.31
CA GLY A 206 12.85 -3.01 -0.22
C GLY A 206 12.32 -1.58 -0.28
N ILE A 207 12.99 -0.66 0.42
CA ILE A 207 12.67 0.78 0.34
C ILE A 207 12.87 1.28 -1.09
N ALA A 208 13.99 0.91 -1.72
CA ALA A 208 14.27 1.28 -3.11
C ALA A 208 13.17 0.81 -4.07
N LEU A 209 12.74 -0.46 -3.97
CA LEU A 209 11.70 -1.02 -4.82
C LEU A 209 10.32 -0.39 -4.58
N ILE A 210 9.95 -0.17 -3.31
CA ILE A 210 8.62 0.33 -2.95
C ILE A 210 8.48 1.84 -3.23
N VAL A 211 9.57 2.61 -3.12
CA VAL A 211 9.54 4.08 -3.25
C VAL A 211 10.16 4.55 -4.55
N ILE A 212 11.39 4.13 -4.86
CA ILE A 212 12.16 4.69 -5.99
C ILE A 212 11.56 4.27 -7.33
N VAL A 213 11.18 2.98 -7.48
CA VAL A 213 10.66 2.49 -8.77
C VAL A 213 9.37 3.19 -9.17
N PRO A 214 8.34 3.31 -8.30
CA PRO A 214 7.13 4.04 -8.66
C PRO A 214 7.38 5.53 -8.88
N CYS A 215 8.24 6.17 -8.10
CA CYS A 215 8.61 7.57 -8.34
C CYS A 215 9.30 7.76 -9.69
N ALA A 216 10.20 6.86 -10.08
CA ALA A 216 10.85 6.88 -11.39
C ALA A 216 9.83 6.72 -12.53
N ILE A 217 8.87 5.81 -12.38
CA ILE A 217 7.80 5.62 -13.37
C ILE A 217 6.98 6.92 -13.53
N ILE A 218 6.61 7.57 -12.43
CA ILE A 218 5.86 8.84 -12.45
C ILE A 218 6.67 9.91 -13.17
N ILE A 219 7.95 10.07 -12.85
CA ILE A 219 8.83 11.06 -13.48
C ILE A 219 8.94 10.81 -14.99
N ILE A 220 9.13 9.56 -15.40
CA ILE A 220 9.21 9.21 -16.83
C ILE A 220 7.89 9.57 -17.54
N MET A 221 6.76 9.22 -16.95
CA MET A 221 5.45 9.50 -17.53
C MET A 221 5.16 10.99 -17.64
N GLU A 222 5.45 11.78 -16.61
CA GLU A 222 5.30 13.24 -16.66
C GLU A 222 6.27 13.87 -17.67
N SER A 223 7.50 13.36 -17.79
CA SER A 223 8.46 13.82 -18.80
C SER A 223 7.96 13.58 -20.23
N ILE A 224 7.39 12.41 -20.52
CA ILE A 224 6.78 12.12 -21.83
C ILE A 224 5.59 13.05 -22.10
N ARG A 225 4.78 13.33 -21.08
CA ARG A 225 3.64 14.24 -21.20
C ARG A 225 4.08 15.67 -21.50
N ILE A 226 5.07 16.18 -20.79
CA ILE A 226 5.62 17.52 -21.03
C ILE A 226 6.23 17.61 -22.44
N GLY A 227 6.99 16.60 -22.85
CA GLY A 227 7.54 16.52 -24.22
C GLY A 227 6.47 16.58 -25.30
N GLY A 228 5.33 15.89 -25.10
CA GLY A 228 4.18 15.95 -25.99
C GLY A 228 3.56 17.34 -26.09
N ILE A 229 3.39 18.03 -24.96
CA ILE A 229 2.83 19.39 -24.92
C ILE A 229 3.78 20.39 -25.60
N VAL A 230 5.07 20.29 -25.35
CA VAL A 230 6.08 21.16 -25.98
C VAL A 230 6.12 20.95 -27.50
N SER A 231 6.08 19.70 -27.96
CA SER A 231 6.04 19.38 -29.39
C SER A 231 4.77 19.90 -30.07
N ALA A 232 3.61 19.80 -29.41
CA ALA A 232 2.35 20.34 -29.93
C ALA A 232 2.40 21.87 -30.08
N ARG A 233 2.88 22.58 -29.06
CA ARG A 233 3.07 24.04 -29.10
C ARG A 233 4.05 24.49 -30.17
N LYS A 234 5.15 23.71 -30.37
CA LYS A 234 6.12 24.01 -31.43
C LYS A 234 5.49 23.87 -32.81
N LYS A 235 4.67 22.82 -33.05
CA LYS A 235 3.95 22.63 -34.31
C LYS A 235 2.93 23.76 -34.58
N GLU A 236 2.22 24.21 -33.54
CA GLU A 236 1.26 25.31 -33.63
C GLU A 236 1.93 26.62 -34.03
N LYS A 237 3.08 26.95 -33.37
CA LYS A 237 3.87 28.15 -33.76
C LYS A 237 4.38 28.09 -35.19
N VAL A 238 4.90 26.94 -35.65
CA VAL A 238 5.37 26.77 -37.02
C VAL A 238 4.21 26.90 -38.01
N ALA A 239 3.02 26.38 -37.68
CA ALA A 239 1.81 26.53 -38.54
C ALA A 239 1.37 28.01 -38.59
N GLU A 240 1.38 28.71 -37.47
CA GLU A 240 1.05 30.14 -37.37
C GLU A 240 2.04 31.02 -38.22
N GLU A 241 3.35 30.74 -38.13
CA GLU A 241 4.37 31.41 -38.92
C GLU A 241 4.19 31.14 -40.41
N ALA A 242 3.89 29.88 -40.81
CA ALA A 242 3.62 29.52 -42.18
C ALA A 242 2.37 30.24 -42.74
N GLN A 243 1.32 30.34 -41.93
CA GLN A 243 0.12 31.09 -42.32
C GLN A 243 0.41 32.56 -42.51
N LYS A 244 1.14 33.20 -41.60
CA LYS A 244 1.56 34.62 -41.77
C LYS A 244 2.42 34.86 -42.99
N GLN A 245 3.27 33.91 -43.37
CA GLN A 245 4.05 33.99 -44.60
C GLN A 245 3.16 33.86 -45.83
N SER A 246 2.19 32.95 -45.85
CA SER A 246 1.22 32.77 -46.92
C SER A 246 0.39 34.04 -47.14
N ASP A 247 -0.14 34.61 -46.03
CA ASP A 247 -0.94 35.83 -46.09
C ASP A 247 -0.13 37.02 -46.64
N LYS A 248 1.16 37.09 -46.29
CA LYS A 248 2.07 38.14 -46.81
C LYS A 248 2.39 37.95 -48.27
N ILE A 249 2.56 36.73 -48.74
CA ILE A 249 2.73 36.41 -50.16
C ILE A 249 1.50 36.83 -50.95
N GLU A 250 0.29 36.49 -50.50
CA GLU A 250 -0.98 36.87 -51.15
C GLU A 250 -1.14 38.40 -51.21
N GLU A 251 -0.76 39.13 -50.14
CA GLU A 251 -0.78 40.59 -50.13
C GLU A 251 0.20 41.20 -51.16
N LEU A 252 1.41 40.63 -51.28
CA LEU A 252 2.40 41.05 -52.24
C LEU A 252 1.95 40.76 -53.68
N GLU A 253 1.36 39.61 -53.95
CA GLU A 253 0.79 39.26 -55.27
C GLU A 253 -0.34 40.21 -55.67
N ARG A 254 -1.25 40.57 -54.74
CA ARG A 254 -2.28 41.59 -55.00
C ARG A 254 -1.70 42.96 -55.31
N LYS A 255 -0.65 43.40 -54.62
CA LYS A 255 0.03 44.66 -54.91
C LYS A 255 0.70 44.63 -56.30
N LEU A 256 1.31 43.51 -56.66
CA LEU A 256 1.97 43.34 -57.95
C LEU A 256 0.98 43.31 -59.09
N ALA A 257 -0.17 42.65 -58.94
CA ALA A 257 -1.25 42.66 -59.90
C ALA A 257 -1.88 44.06 -60.11
N ALA A 258 -2.01 44.83 -58.99
CA ALA A 258 -2.48 46.22 -59.04
C ALA A 258 -1.50 47.16 -59.80
N LEU A 259 -0.17 46.94 -59.64
CA LEU A 259 0.85 47.68 -60.41
C LEU A 259 0.92 47.29 -61.86
N GLN A 260 0.69 46.04 -62.23
CA GLN A 260 0.64 45.56 -63.61
C GLN A 260 -0.66 45.95 -64.36
N GLY A 261 -1.80 46.01 -63.65
CA GLY A 261 -3.08 46.45 -64.21
C GLY A 261 -3.23 47.97 -64.47
N GLY A 262 -2.23 48.76 -63.94
CA GLY A 262 -2.18 50.22 -64.17
C GLY A 262 -1.42 50.68 -65.39
N ALA A 263 -0.86 49.75 -66.17
CA ALA A 263 -0.19 50.06 -67.45
C ALA A 263 -1.10 49.72 -68.67
N GLU A 264 -2.13 50.56 -68.96
CA GLU A 264 -2.74 50.54 -70.23
C GLU A 264 -1.81 51.17 -71.31
N PRO A 265 -1.61 50.54 -72.47
CA PRO A 265 -0.86 51.17 -73.58
C PRO A 265 -1.76 52.18 -74.23
N SER A 266 -1.34 53.45 -74.24
CA SER A 266 -1.98 54.47 -75.05
C SER A 266 -1.71 54.19 -76.56
N GLU A 267 -2.68 53.69 -77.25
CA GLU A 267 -2.75 53.71 -78.71
C GLU A 267 -3.12 55.12 -79.16
N ASP A 268 -2.11 55.83 -79.75
CA ASP A 268 -2.35 57.00 -80.56
C ASP A 268 -1.48 56.87 -81.83
N SER A 269 -2.05 56.27 -82.87
CA SER A 269 -1.48 56.33 -84.20
C SER A 269 -2.50 56.92 -85.16
N LYS A 270 -2.40 58.22 -85.41
CA LYS A 270 -3.07 58.91 -86.50
C LYS A 270 -2.51 58.41 -87.79
N THR A 271 -3.41 57.82 -88.55
CA THR A 271 -3.30 57.64 -90.00
C THR A 271 -3.34 58.97 -90.69
N GLN A 272 -2.35 59.28 -91.49
CA GLN A 272 -2.45 60.33 -92.57
C GLN A 272 -2.36 59.63 -93.91
N ASP A 273 -3.50 59.73 -94.66
CA ASP A 273 -3.57 59.57 -96.08
C ASP A 273 -2.75 60.57 -96.79
N VAL A 274 -1.99 60.16 -97.81
CA VAL A 274 -1.70 60.94 -98.98
C VAL A 274 -1.76 60.05 -100.26
N SER A 275 -2.71 60.37 -101.09
CA SER A 275 -2.89 59.96 -102.48
C SER A 275 -1.76 60.49 -103.42
N THR A 276 -1.35 59.68 -104.30
CA THR A 276 -1.32 59.76 -105.81
C THR A 276 -0.69 58.55 -106.39
#